data_6887b61c5e6cbf5da0d708aa68fa3f86
#
_entry.id   6887b61c5e6cbf5da0d708aa68fa3f86
#
_cell.length_a   1.000
_cell.length_b   1.000
_cell.length_c   1.000
_cell.angle_alpha   90.00
_cell.angle_beta   90.00
_cell.angle_gamma   90.00
#
_symmetry.space_group_name_H-M   'P 1'
#
loop_
_entity.id
_entity.type
_entity.pdbx_description
1 polymer ?
#
loop_
_entity_poly.entity_id
_entity_poly.type
_entity_poly.pdbx_seq_one_letter_code
_entity_poly.pdbx_strand_id
1 'polypeptide(L)' 'MKLQVNGTAHEVAVSLTVRGLLDQMGFGEKPVVVELNQRALFPREHASTELSDGDVLEIVQISAGG' A
#
# COMPACT_ATOMS: atom_id res chain seq x y z
N MET A 1 13.05 -1.86 -5.83
CA MET A 1 12.62 -3.05 -5.07
C MET A 1 11.34 -3.63 -5.66
N LYS A 2 11.12 -4.88 -5.42
CA LYS A 2 9.98 -5.59 -5.99
C LYS A 2 8.94 -5.84 -4.90
N LEU A 3 7.70 -5.47 -5.18
CA LEU A 3 6.57 -5.68 -4.29
C LEU A 3 5.53 -6.52 -5.01
N GLN A 4 4.67 -7.17 -4.24
CA GLN A 4 3.47 -7.79 -4.79
C GLN A 4 2.28 -7.05 -4.24
N VAL A 5 1.45 -6.52 -5.14
CA VAL A 5 0.28 -5.73 -4.73
C VAL A 5 -0.95 -6.35 -5.37
N ASN A 6 -1.87 -6.82 -4.53
CA ASN A 6 -3.09 -7.47 -5.00
C ASN A 6 -2.79 -8.58 -6.00
N GLY A 7 -1.75 -9.37 -5.72
CA GLY A 7 -1.36 -10.49 -6.55
C GLY A 7 -0.53 -10.15 -7.78
N THR A 8 -0.20 -8.89 -7.99
CA THR A 8 0.56 -8.44 -9.16
C THR A 8 1.91 -7.87 -8.73
N ALA A 9 2.97 -8.27 -9.44
CA ALA A 9 4.31 -7.78 -9.15
C ALA A 9 4.47 -6.34 -9.62
N HIS A 10 5.09 -5.52 -8.77
CA HIS A 10 5.38 -4.11 -9.07
C HIS A 10 6.83 -3.82 -8.75
N GLU A 11 7.51 -3.13 -9.67
CA GLU A 11 8.85 -2.59 -9.41
C GLU A 11 8.70 -1.15 -8.96
N VAL A 12 9.29 -0.83 -7.84
CA VAL A 12 9.23 0.52 -7.27
C VAL A 12 10.60 0.96 -6.81
N ALA A 13 10.76 2.25 -6.59
CA ALA A 13 12.00 2.81 -6.07
C ALA A 13 12.26 2.31 -4.67
N VAL A 14 13.53 2.22 -4.29
CA VAL A 14 13.89 1.95 -2.89
C VAL A 14 13.44 3.12 -2.01
N SER A 15 13.28 2.85 -0.73
CA SER A 15 12.90 3.89 0.24
C SER A 15 11.50 4.47 -0.01
N LEU A 16 10.55 3.60 -0.27
CA LEU A 16 9.16 3.98 -0.48
C LEU A 16 8.35 3.61 0.75
N THR A 17 7.47 4.52 1.18
CA THR A 17 6.51 4.23 2.24
C THR A 17 5.21 3.72 1.64
N VAL A 18 4.33 3.18 2.51
CA VAL A 18 2.99 2.79 2.08
C VAL A 18 2.26 4.00 1.49
N ARG A 19 2.37 5.17 2.15
CA ARG A 19 1.76 6.40 1.62
C ARG A 19 2.27 6.71 0.21
N GLY A 20 3.57 6.60 0.01
CA GLY A 20 4.16 6.84 -1.31
C GLY A 20 3.66 5.87 -2.36
N LEU A 21 3.50 4.60 -2.00
CA LEU A 21 2.96 3.61 -2.93
C LEU A 21 1.52 3.94 -3.31
N LEU A 22 0.69 4.30 -2.33
CA LEU A 22 -0.70 4.67 -2.59
C LEU A 22 -0.77 5.86 -3.54
N ASP A 23 0.10 6.84 -3.37
CA ASP A 23 0.15 8.00 -4.25
C ASP A 23 0.55 7.59 -5.68
N GLN A 24 1.55 6.72 -5.81
CA GLN A 24 1.97 6.25 -7.13
C GLN A 24 0.88 5.46 -7.84
N MET A 25 0.07 4.73 -7.10
CA MET A 25 -1.00 3.92 -7.67
C MET A 25 -2.27 4.73 -7.95
N GLY A 26 -2.27 6.00 -7.61
CA GLY A 26 -3.40 6.89 -7.91
C GLY A 26 -4.50 6.86 -6.86
N PHE A 27 -4.27 6.24 -5.71
CA PHE A 27 -5.28 6.25 -4.65
C PHE A 27 -5.37 7.61 -3.96
N GLY A 28 -4.25 8.33 -3.87
CA GLY A 28 -4.24 9.61 -3.19
C GLY A 28 -4.73 9.47 -1.77
N GLU A 29 -5.73 10.27 -1.41
CA GLU A 29 -6.31 10.23 -0.08
C GLU A 29 -7.62 9.45 -0.04
N LYS A 30 -7.89 8.65 -1.06
CA LYS A 30 -9.08 7.82 -1.08
C LYS A 30 -9.04 6.84 0.09
N PRO A 31 -10.20 6.52 0.68
CA PRO A 31 -10.22 5.58 1.80
C PRO A 31 -9.88 4.17 1.32
N VAL A 32 -8.82 3.62 1.88
CA VAL A 32 -8.38 2.27 1.54
C VAL A 32 -8.02 1.52 2.82
N VAL A 33 -8.15 0.21 2.77
CA VAL A 33 -7.60 -0.69 3.78
C VAL A 33 -6.36 -1.31 3.18
N VAL A 34 -5.26 -1.25 3.90
CA VAL A 34 -3.99 -1.82 3.47
C VAL A 34 -3.58 -2.91 4.42
N GLU A 35 -3.28 -4.09 3.88
CA GLU A 35 -2.62 -5.15 4.64
C GLU A 35 -1.21 -5.28 4.10
N LEU A 36 -0.25 -5.28 5.00
CA LEU A 36 1.15 -5.48 4.68
C LEU A 36 1.60 -6.79 5.32
N ASN A 37 1.94 -7.76 4.47
CA ASN A 37 2.35 -9.08 4.92
C ASN A 37 1.34 -9.66 5.91
N GLN A 38 0.06 -9.57 5.52
CA GLN A 38 -1.09 -10.13 6.26
C GLN A 38 -1.40 -9.38 7.57
N ARG A 39 -0.86 -8.18 7.74
CA ARG A 39 -1.17 -7.35 8.90
C ARG A 39 -1.85 -6.07 8.43
N ALA A 40 -3.03 -5.79 8.97
CA ALA A 40 -3.75 -4.57 8.64
C ALA A 40 -3.05 -3.36 9.23
N LEU A 41 -2.96 -2.29 8.45
CA LEU A 41 -2.37 -1.03 8.87
C LEU A 41 -3.46 0.00 9.09
N PHE A 42 -3.30 0.81 10.14
CA PHE A 42 -4.16 1.96 10.31
C PHE A 42 -3.74 3.06 9.32
N PRO A 43 -4.68 3.92 8.89
CA PRO A 43 -4.31 5.00 7.97
C PRO A 43 -3.16 5.87 8.47
N ARG A 44 -3.09 6.11 9.79
CA ARG A 44 -2.02 6.92 10.36
C ARG A 44 -0.65 6.27 10.22
N GLU A 45 -0.60 4.97 9.95
CA GLU A 45 0.66 4.26 9.79
C GLU A 45 1.19 4.32 8.36
N HIS A 46 0.38 4.76 7.40
CA HIS A 46 0.77 4.71 5.99
C HIS A 46 2.00 5.55 5.70
N ALA A 47 2.12 6.73 6.31
CA ALA A 47 3.23 7.62 6.06
C ALA A 47 4.52 7.20 6.77
N SER A 48 4.41 6.39 7.82
CA SER A 48 5.56 5.98 8.61
C SER A 48 6.00 4.54 8.36
N THR A 49 5.26 3.78 7.57
CA THR A 49 5.59 2.40 7.30
C THR A 49 6.40 2.30 6.02
N GLU A 50 7.68 1.96 6.15
CA GLU A 50 8.56 1.80 5.00
C GLU A 50 8.41 0.40 4.44
N LEU A 51 8.46 0.31 3.12
CA LEU A 51 8.35 -0.95 2.40
C LEU A 51 9.74 -1.55 2.18
N SER A 52 9.78 -2.87 2.12
CA SER A 52 11.00 -3.63 1.88
C SER A 52 10.80 -4.53 0.66
N ASP A 53 11.92 -4.88 0.03
CA ASP A 53 11.88 -5.78 -1.10
C ASP A 53 11.21 -7.10 -0.71
N GLY A 54 10.28 -7.54 -1.55
CA GLY A 54 9.55 -8.78 -1.31
C GLY A 54 8.27 -8.62 -0.52
N ASP A 55 7.96 -7.40 -0.06
CA ASP A 55 6.71 -7.19 0.69
C ASP A 55 5.49 -7.52 -0.15
N VAL A 56 4.47 -8.04 0.52
CA VAL A 56 3.19 -8.40 -0.09
C VAL A 56 2.11 -7.52 0.50
N LEU A 57 1.40 -6.80 -0.36
CA LEU A 57 0.34 -5.89 0.06
C LEU A 57 -0.99 -6.28 -0.57
N GLU A 58 -2.04 -6.10 0.21
CA GLU A 58 -3.41 -6.13 -0.28
C GLU A 58 -4.00 -4.75 -0.01
N ILE A 59 -4.53 -4.11 -1.05
CA ILE A 59 -5.12 -2.78 -0.95
C ILE A 59 -6.54 -2.85 -1.45
N VAL A 60 -7.48 -2.50 -0.58
CA VAL A 60 -8.90 -2.53 -0.92
C VAL A 60 -9.46 -1.12 -0.73
N GLN A 61 -10.02 -0.57 -1.79
CA GLN A 61 -10.68 0.74 -1.70
C GLN A 61 -12.05 0.56 -1.09
N ILE A 62 -12.35 1.36 -0.08
CA ILE A 62 -13.65 1.34 0.58
C ILE A 62 -14.58 2.24 -0.21
N SER A 63 -15.72 1.68 -0.62
CA SER A 63 -16.74 2.48 -1.29
C SER A 63 -17.71 2.99 -0.25
N ALA A 64 -17.72 4.30 -0.04
CA ALA A 64 -18.63 4.92 0.90
C ALA A 64 -19.97 5.14 0.25
N GLY A 65 -21.02 4.75 0.91
CA GLY A 65 -22.34 5.12 0.53
C GLY A 65 -22.90 4.35 -0.63
N GLY A 66 -22.41 3.27 -0.83
CA GLY A 66 -23.00 2.33 -1.77
C GLY A 66 -23.87 2.94 -2.84
#